data_48fdea3a1729e46893a1846fd05bd6c8
#
_entry.id   48fdea3a1729e46893a1846fd05bd6c8
#
_cell.length_a   1.000
_cell.length_b   1.000
_cell.length_c   1.000
_cell.angle_alpha   90.00
_cell.angle_beta   90.00
_cell.angle_gamma   90.00
#
_symmetry.space_group_name_H-M   'P 1'
#
loop_
_entity.id
_entity.type
_entity.pdbx_description
1 polymer ?
#
loop_
_entity_poly.entity_id
_entity_poly.type
_entity_poly.pdbx_seq_one_letter_code
_entity_poly.pdbx_strand_id
1 'polypeptide(L)'
;FLLKEITNLEMDLRFEAAAANEYADNTKNDVGFNVPKIYWNFTSENVMTLDWVDGVSIRENEELLKRNIDTKIIASDIIQHFLRHAVRDGFFHADMHQGNIFINKNGQIVPIDFGIMGRLDKLSQRFLAEILFGFIQRDYKKVAEVHLSAGLVPKEVPVNDLAQALRSIGEPIFGQSVKDISGGKLLKQLFDVTEKFNMQ
;
A
#
# COMPACT_ATOMS: atom_id res chain seq x y z
N PHE A 1 28.60 -13.39 5.12
CA PHE A 1 28.79 -12.89 3.74
C PHE A 1 27.47 -12.29 3.22
N LEU A 2 26.38 -13.05 3.24
CA LEU A 2 25.07 -12.64 2.70
C LEU A 2 24.50 -11.34 3.35
N LEU A 3 24.55 -11.24 4.68
CA LEU A 3 24.11 -10.05 5.42
C LEU A 3 24.87 -8.77 5.02
N LYS A 4 26.19 -8.89 4.77
CA LYS A 4 27.01 -7.73 4.39
C LYS A 4 26.73 -7.27 2.95
N GLU A 5 26.39 -8.19 2.05
CA GLU A 5 26.00 -7.86 0.66
C GLU A 5 24.62 -7.21 0.62
N ILE A 6 23.65 -7.73 1.38
CA ILE A 6 22.31 -7.13 1.52
C ILE A 6 22.41 -5.73 2.11
N THR A 7 23.16 -5.55 3.20
CA THR A 7 23.35 -4.24 3.85
C THR A 7 24.02 -3.23 2.91
N ASN A 8 24.99 -3.65 2.09
CA ASN A 8 25.64 -2.76 1.13
C ASN A 8 24.69 -2.33 -0.01
N LEU A 9 23.76 -3.20 -0.45
CA LEU A 9 22.74 -2.88 -1.45
C LEU A 9 21.69 -1.90 -0.88
N GLU A 10 21.29 -2.09 0.38
CA GLU A 10 20.35 -1.19 1.07
C GLU A 10 20.94 0.21 1.36
N MET A 11 22.27 0.33 1.42
CA MET A 11 22.94 1.61 1.68
C MET A 11 23.27 2.42 0.43
N ASP A 12 23.05 1.87 -0.77
CA ASP A 12 23.30 2.58 -2.03
C ASP A 12 22.06 3.34 -2.49
N LEU A 13 22.03 4.64 -2.23
CA LEU A 13 20.90 5.53 -2.56
C LEU A 13 20.55 5.61 -4.05
N ARG A 14 21.38 5.07 -4.94
CA ARG A 14 21.02 4.97 -6.37
C ARG A 14 19.89 3.99 -6.61
N PHE A 15 19.74 2.95 -5.77
CA PHE A 15 18.62 2.01 -5.87
C PHE A 15 17.32 2.67 -5.42
N GLU A 16 17.33 3.45 -4.36
CA GLU A 16 16.18 4.23 -3.93
C GLU A 16 15.80 5.28 -4.99
N ALA A 17 16.77 5.99 -5.55
CA ALA A 17 16.56 6.93 -6.65
C ALA A 17 15.93 6.24 -7.89
N ALA A 18 16.39 5.04 -8.23
CA ALA A 18 15.83 4.26 -9.34
C ALA A 18 14.38 3.82 -9.04
N ALA A 19 14.09 3.40 -7.82
CA ALA A 19 12.75 3.04 -7.39
C ALA A 19 11.80 4.25 -7.44
N ALA A 20 12.24 5.42 -6.96
CA ALA A 20 11.49 6.67 -7.07
C ALA A 20 11.18 7.03 -8.54
N ASN A 21 12.17 6.91 -9.42
CA ASN A 21 12.00 7.21 -10.84
C ASN A 21 11.02 6.25 -11.53
N GLU A 22 11.13 4.94 -11.28
CA GLU A 22 10.17 3.95 -11.79
C GLU A 22 8.75 4.23 -11.28
N TYR A 23 8.62 4.59 -10.00
CA TYR A 23 7.33 4.91 -9.41
C TYR A 23 6.72 6.18 -10.02
N ALA A 24 7.55 7.20 -10.29
CA ALA A 24 7.13 8.40 -11.00
C ALA A 24 6.62 8.09 -12.41
N ASP A 25 7.32 7.22 -13.16
CA ASP A 25 6.92 6.82 -14.51
C ASP A 25 5.57 6.08 -14.52
N ASN A 26 5.36 5.18 -13.54
CA ASN A 26 4.13 4.42 -13.41
C ASN A 26 2.93 5.31 -13.03
N THR A 27 3.16 6.33 -12.20
CA THR A 27 2.10 7.17 -11.61
C THR A 27 1.92 8.53 -12.27
N LYS A 28 2.65 8.86 -13.32
CA LYS A 28 2.69 10.18 -13.98
C LYS A 28 1.32 10.73 -14.41
N ASN A 29 0.33 9.84 -14.64
CA ASN A 29 -1.02 10.21 -15.07
C ASN A 29 -2.03 10.13 -13.91
N ASP A 30 -1.60 9.85 -12.69
CA ASP A 30 -2.49 9.71 -11.55
C ASP A 30 -2.82 11.07 -10.95
N VAL A 31 -4.09 11.46 -11.06
CA VAL A 31 -4.58 12.71 -10.50
C VAL A 31 -4.51 12.65 -8.97
N GLY A 32 -3.99 13.71 -8.35
CA GLY A 32 -3.87 13.78 -6.88
C GLY A 32 -2.63 13.09 -6.31
N PHE A 33 -1.74 12.60 -7.16
CA PHE A 33 -0.50 11.93 -6.74
C PHE A 33 0.71 12.53 -7.47
N ASN A 34 1.85 12.65 -6.80
CA ASN A 34 3.07 13.15 -7.41
C ASN A 34 4.29 12.52 -6.73
N VAL A 35 5.30 12.18 -7.51
CA VAL A 35 6.61 11.72 -7.04
C VAL A 35 7.63 12.79 -7.34
N PRO A 36 8.48 13.20 -6.36
CA PRO A 36 9.53 14.19 -6.58
C PRO A 36 10.50 13.73 -7.66
N LYS A 37 10.90 14.65 -8.53
CA LYS A 37 11.88 14.36 -9.57
C LYS A 37 13.25 14.09 -8.95
N ILE A 38 13.94 13.07 -9.46
CA ILE A 38 15.31 12.74 -9.08
C ILE A 38 16.30 13.46 -10.01
N TYR A 39 17.33 14.07 -9.41
CA TYR A 39 18.43 14.70 -10.13
C TYR A 39 19.64 13.78 -10.19
N TRP A 40 19.69 12.95 -11.20
CA TRP A 40 20.71 11.92 -11.39
C TRP A 40 22.15 12.47 -11.41
N ASN A 41 22.36 13.68 -11.95
CA ASN A 41 23.66 14.34 -11.97
C ASN A 41 24.18 14.71 -10.57
N PHE A 42 23.30 14.71 -9.56
CA PHE A 42 23.59 15.00 -8.16
C PHE A 42 23.26 13.82 -7.24
N THR A 43 23.15 12.62 -7.83
CA THR A 43 22.85 11.39 -7.09
C THR A 43 24.02 10.42 -7.23
N SER A 44 24.44 9.84 -6.09
CA SER A 44 25.52 8.88 -5.98
C SER A 44 25.17 7.82 -4.93
N GLU A 45 26.08 6.90 -4.64
CA GLU A 45 25.90 5.86 -3.63
C GLU A 45 25.47 6.42 -2.27
N ASN A 46 26.01 7.56 -1.85
CA ASN A 46 25.80 8.12 -0.52
C ASN A 46 24.95 9.40 -0.52
N VAL A 47 24.49 9.86 -1.67
CA VAL A 47 23.72 11.10 -1.80
C VAL A 47 22.63 10.91 -2.84
N MET A 48 21.38 11.19 -2.46
CA MET A 48 20.26 11.29 -3.38
C MET A 48 19.74 12.74 -3.38
N THR A 49 19.53 13.29 -4.57
CA THR A 49 18.98 14.64 -4.76
C THR A 49 17.67 14.57 -5.47
N LEU A 50 16.62 15.12 -4.87
CA LEU A 50 15.28 15.17 -5.41
C LEU A 50 14.68 16.57 -5.27
N ASP A 51 13.55 16.82 -5.95
CA ASP A 51 12.80 18.06 -5.82
C ASP A 51 12.42 18.33 -4.36
N TRP A 52 12.53 19.60 -3.95
CA TRP A 52 11.98 20.02 -2.67
C TRP A 52 10.45 19.96 -2.69
N VAL A 53 9.87 19.27 -1.72
CA VAL A 53 8.42 19.18 -1.55
C VAL A 53 7.91 20.36 -0.74
N ASP A 54 7.32 21.35 -1.41
CA ASP A 54 6.61 22.44 -0.74
C ASP A 54 5.22 21.95 -0.29
N GLY A 55 5.17 21.37 0.89
CA GLY A 55 3.98 20.71 1.41
C GLY A 55 3.96 20.57 2.92
N VAL A 56 2.90 19.95 3.44
CA VAL A 56 2.72 19.62 4.86
C VAL A 56 2.74 18.11 5.02
N SER A 57 3.50 17.61 5.98
CA SER A 57 3.44 16.20 6.35
C SER A 57 2.05 15.83 6.88
N ILE A 58 1.53 14.67 6.48
CA ILE A 58 0.24 14.19 7.01
C ILE A 58 0.27 13.92 8.53
N ARG A 59 1.44 13.97 9.14
CA ARG A 59 1.67 13.93 10.58
C ARG A 59 1.25 15.22 11.29
N GLU A 60 1.23 16.35 10.57
CA GLU A 60 1.00 17.70 11.09
C GLU A 60 -0.49 18.09 11.04
N ASN A 61 -1.33 17.40 11.82
CA ASN A 61 -2.79 17.57 11.79
C ASN A 61 -3.26 19.03 11.94
N GLU A 62 -2.61 19.81 12.83
CA GLU A 62 -2.99 21.22 13.03
C GLU A 62 -2.72 22.07 11.78
N GLU A 63 -1.62 21.81 11.09
CA GLU A 63 -1.27 22.55 9.88
C GLU A 63 -2.16 22.14 8.68
N LEU A 64 -2.53 20.86 8.60
CA LEU A 64 -3.50 20.37 7.61
C LEU A 64 -4.86 21.04 7.82
N LEU A 65 -5.33 21.14 9.06
CA LEU A 65 -6.59 21.82 9.40
C LEU A 65 -6.55 23.31 9.04
N LYS A 66 -5.45 24.03 9.32
CA LYS A 66 -5.28 25.45 8.94
C LYS A 66 -5.35 25.67 7.44
N ARG A 67 -4.89 24.68 6.65
CA ARG A 67 -4.96 24.70 5.18
C ARG A 67 -6.28 24.18 4.63
N ASN A 68 -7.26 23.88 5.48
CA ASN A 68 -8.56 23.29 5.11
C ASN A 68 -8.43 21.95 4.36
N ILE A 69 -7.42 21.16 4.68
CA ILE A 69 -7.21 19.83 4.10
C ILE A 69 -8.00 18.81 4.93
N ASP A 70 -8.96 18.14 4.29
CA ASP A 70 -9.74 17.08 4.94
C ASP A 70 -8.92 15.79 5.03
N THR A 71 -8.49 15.46 6.25
CA THR A 71 -7.68 14.27 6.53
C THR A 71 -8.39 12.96 6.19
N LYS A 72 -9.72 12.93 6.15
CA LYS A 72 -10.50 11.74 5.76
C LYS A 72 -10.44 11.50 4.26
N ILE A 73 -10.50 12.58 3.49
CA ILE A 73 -10.33 12.52 2.03
C ILE A 73 -8.92 12.03 1.73
N ILE A 74 -7.90 12.64 2.35
CA ILE A 74 -6.51 12.21 2.17
C ILE A 74 -6.31 10.74 2.53
N ALA A 75 -6.86 10.26 3.65
CA ALA A 75 -6.75 8.85 4.03
C ALA A 75 -7.40 7.92 3.00
N SER A 76 -8.56 8.30 2.47
CA SER A 76 -9.23 7.56 1.39
C SER A 76 -8.38 7.54 0.11
N ASP A 77 -7.83 8.67 -0.29
CA ASP A 77 -7.02 8.81 -1.49
C ASP A 77 -5.71 8.01 -1.39
N ILE A 78 -5.05 8.02 -0.23
CA ILE A 78 -3.87 7.19 0.04
C ILE A 78 -4.17 5.71 -0.20
N ILE A 79 -5.28 5.20 0.37
CA ILE A 79 -5.68 3.80 0.19
C ILE A 79 -6.00 3.51 -1.28
N GLN A 80 -6.71 4.40 -1.97
CA GLN A 80 -7.05 4.23 -3.38
C GLN A 80 -5.80 4.20 -4.26
N HIS A 81 -4.84 5.11 -4.04
CA HIS A 81 -3.58 5.11 -4.77
C HIS A 81 -2.77 3.84 -4.48
N PHE A 82 -2.64 3.44 -3.22
CA PHE A 82 -1.96 2.20 -2.84
C PHE A 82 -2.53 0.98 -3.58
N LEU A 83 -3.85 0.79 -3.52
CA LEU A 83 -4.52 -0.34 -4.18
C LEU A 83 -4.38 -0.27 -5.71
N ARG A 84 -4.50 0.93 -6.29
CA ARG A 84 -4.32 1.13 -7.73
C ARG A 84 -2.92 0.76 -8.17
N HIS A 85 -1.89 1.24 -7.49
CA HIS A 85 -0.51 0.95 -7.84
C HIS A 85 -0.18 -0.54 -7.64
N ALA A 86 -0.67 -1.16 -6.57
CA ALA A 86 -0.47 -2.60 -6.34
C ALA A 86 -1.15 -3.46 -7.42
N VAL A 87 -2.40 -3.15 -7.77
CA VAL A 87 -3.18 -3.96 -8.72
C VAL A 87 -2.83 -3.65 -10.17
N ARG A 88 -2.72 -2.37 -10.54
CA ARG A 88 -2.47 -1.94 -11.92
C ARG A 88 -1.01 -2.12 -12.32
N ASP A 89 -0.11 -1.60 -11.49
CA ASP A 89 1.31 -1.49 -11.84
C ASP A 89 2.11 -2.66 -11.28
N GLY A 90 1.67 -3.25 -10.18
CA GLY A 90 2.41 -4.27 -9.43
C GLY A 90 3.67 -3.71 -8.77
N PHE A 91 3.78 -2.38 -8.69
CA PHE A 91 4.86 -1.67 -8.04
C PHE A 91 4.28 -0.56 -7.18
N PHE A 92 4.51 -0.62 -5.89
CA PHE A 92 3.85 0.25 -4.92
C PHE A 92 4.75 0.55 -3.73
N HIS A 93 4.47 1.65 -3.07
CA HIS A 93 5.17 2.04 -1.84
C HIS A 93 4.73 1.15 -0.68
N ALA A 94 5.67 0.40 -0.09
CA ALA A 94 5.36 -0.59 0.94
C ALA A 94 5.53 -0.05 2.38
N ASP A 95 6.00 1.19 2.54
CA ASP A 95 6.17 1.85 3.84
C ASP A 95 5.53 3.26 3.85
N MET A 96 4.22 3.33 3.65
CA MET A 96 3.46 4.58 3.64
C MET A 96 3.14 5.09 5.06
N HIS A 97 4.15 5.20 5.91
CA HIS A 97 3.93 5.78 7.24
C HIS A 97 3.81 7.31 7.17
N GLN A 98 3.23 7.91 8.21
CA GLN A 98 2.89 9.33 8.25
C GLN A 98 4.09 10.29 8.06
N GLY A 99 5.30 9.84 8.36
CA GLY A 99 6.52 10.65 8.17
C GLY A 99 6.97 10.76 6.73
N ASN A 100 6.57 9.80 5.88
CA ASN A 100 7.02 9.70 4.48
C ASN A 100 6.04 10.30 3.47
N ILE A 101 4.90 10.85 3.93
CA ILE A 101 3.86 11.37 3.05
C ILE A 101 3.61 12.85 3.33
N PHE A 102 3.64 13.63 2.27
CA PHE A 102 3.32 15.06 2.28
C PHE A 102 2.11 15.36 1.41
N ILE A 103 1.42 16.45 1.73
CA ILE A 103 0.41 17.06 0.85
C ILE A 103 1.00 18.37 0.35
N ASN A 104 1.23 18.46 -0.96
CA ASN A 104 1.78 19.67 -1.55
C ASN A 104 0.71 20.78 -1.68
N LYS A 105 1.13 21.96 -2.11
CA LYS A 105 0.25 23.14 -2.31
C LYS A 105 -0.89 22.92 -3.33
N ASN A 106 -0.76 21.92 -4.18
CA ASN A 106 -1.81 21.54 -5.15
C ASN A 106 -2.78 20.49 -4.60
N GLY A 107 -2.64 20.08 -3.32
CA GLY A 107 -3.44 19.05 -2.71
C GLY A 107 -3.06 17.61 -3.11
N GLN A 108 -1.90 17.41 -3.75
CA GLN A 108 -1.46 16.10 -4.19
C GLN A 108 -0.69 15.38 -3.05
N ILE A 109 -0.89 14.08 -2.97
CA ILE A 109 -0.11 13.17 -2.12
C ILE A 109 1.29 13.01 -2.72
N VAL A 110 2.31 13.24 -1.90
CA VAL A 110 3.72 13.19 -2.30
C VAL A 110 4.49 12.33 -1.32
N PRO A 111 4.84 11.08 -1.66
CA PRO A 111 5.80 10.30 -0.89
C PRO A 111 7.21 10.85 -1.08
N ILE A 112 8.08 10.70 -0.07
CA ILE A 112 9.45 11.25 -0.09
C ILE A 112 10.56 10.25 0.22
N ASP A 113 10.21 9.05 0.65
CA ASP A 113 11.14 7.96 0.96
C ASP A 113 10.74 6.74 0.11
N PHE A 114 11.68 6.16 -0.64
CA PHE A 114 11.41 5.07 -1.58
C PHE A 114 12.28 3.84 -1.29
N GLY A 115 12.84 3.76 -0.09
CA GLY A 115 13.71 2.67 0.35
C GLY A 115 12.98 1.33 0.43
N ILE A 116 11.67 1.34 0.71
CA ILE A 116 10.87 0.11 0.82
C ILE A 116 9.73 0.13 -0.20
N MET A 117 9.96 -0.53 -1.33
CA MET A 117 8.96 -0.68 -2.39
C MET A 117 8.51 -2.14 -2.52
N GLY A 118 7.22 -2.36 -2.74
CA GLY A 118 6.65 -3.68 -3.00
C GLY A 118 6.54 -3.98 -4.49
N ARG A 119 6.76 -5.25 -4.86
CA ARG A 119 6.56 -5.74 -6.23
C ARG A 119 5.65 -6.96 -6.23
N LEU A 120 4.65 -6.94 -7.10
CA LEU A 120 3.78 -8.07 -7.40
C LEU A 120 3.97 -8.48 -8.86
N ASP A 121 4.17 -9.76 -9.10
CA ASP A 121 4.11 -10.30 -10.45
C ASP A 121 2.66 -10.28 -10.98
N LYS A 122 2.49 -10.55 -12.26
CA LYS A 122 1.17 -10.50 -12.92
C LYS A 122 0.16 -11.47 -12.34
N LEU A 123 0.62 -12.60 -11.81
CA LEU A 123 -0.25 -13.59 -11.18
C LEU A 123 -0.72 -13.09 -9.82
N SER A 124 0.18 -12.57 -9.01
CA SER A 124 -0.13 -11.97 -7.70
C SER A 124 -1.04 -10.74 -7.82
N GLN A 125 -0.81 -9.87 -8.83
CA GLN A 125 -1.70 -8.76 -9.14
C GLN A 125 -3.13 -9.24 -9.43
N ARG A 126 -3.25 -10.32 -10.23
CA ARG A 126 -4.55 -10.92 -10.55
C ARG A 126 -5.24 -11.48 -9.31
N PHE A 127 -4.52 -12.25 -8.47
CA PHE A 127 -5.08 -12.77 -7.24
C PHE A 127 -5.55 -11.65 -6.31
N LEU A 128 -4.74 -10.61 -6.13
CA LEU A 128 -5.13 -9.44 -5.33
C LEU A 128 -6.41 -8.79 -5.87
N ALA A 129 -6.50 -8.59 -7.19
CA ALA A 129 -7.68 -8.02 -7.84
C ALA A 129 -8.93 -8.91 -7.64
N GLU A 130 -8.80 -10.23 -7.81
CA GLU A 130 -9.90 -11.18 -7.63
C GLU A 130 -10.37 -11.23 -6.16
N ILE A 131 -9.45 -11.16 -5.19
CA ILE A 131 -9.76 -11.09 -3.75
C ILE A 131 -10.54 -9.81 -3.45
N LEU A 132 -10.03 -8.65 -3.85
CA LEU A 132 -10.69 -7.36 -3.62
C LEU A 132 -12.08 -7.31 -4.27
N PHE A 133 -12.18 -7.76 -5.52
CA PHE A 133 -13.45 -7.82 -6.23
C PHE A 133 -14.47 -8.76 -5.55
N GLY A 134 -14.01 -9.94 -5.13
CA GLY A 134 -14.84 -10.89 -4.40
C GLY A 134 -15.37 -10.33 -3.07
N PHE A 135 -14.54 -9.59 -2.34
CA PHE A 135 -14.98 -8.87 -1.13
C PHE A 135 -16.05 -7.82 -1.47
N ILE A 136 -15.84 -6.99 -2.50
CA ILE A 136 -16.81 -5.97 -2.92
C ILE A 136 -18.16 -6.62 -3.31
N GLN A 137 -18.12 -7.77 -3.98
CA GLN A 137 -19.31 -8.54 -4.37
C GLN A 137 -19.91 -9.37 -3.23
N ARG A 138 -19.24 -9.42 -2.06
CA ARG A 138 -19.61 -10.30 -0.92
C ARG A 138 -19.59 -11.79 -1.28
N ASP A 139 -18.84 -12.15 -2.31
CA ASP A 139 -18.64 -13.55 -2.72
C ASP A 139 -17.45 -14.15 -1.95
N TYR A 140 -17.66 -14.39 -0.67
CA TYR A 140 -16.64 -14.92 0.22
C TYR A 140 -16.17 -16.33 -0.15
N LYS A 141 -17.02 -17.10 -0.85
CA LYS A 141 -16.62 -18.41 -1.35
C LYS A 141 -15.57 -18.25 -2.45
N LYS A 142 -15.81 -17.37 -3.41
CA LYS A 142 -14.84 -17.03 -4.45
C LYS A 142 -13.53 -16.50 -3.87
N VAL A 143 -13.63 -15.64 -2.86
CA VAL A 143 -12.43 -15.12 -2.16
C VAL A 143 -11.62 -16.27 -1.54
N ALA A 144 -12.27 -17.22 -0.86
CA ALA A 144 -11.61 -18.39 -0.28
C ALA A 144 -10.97 -19.29 -1.35
N GLU A 145 -11.65 -19.53 -2.47
CA GLU A 145 -11.11 -20.30 -3.60
C GLU A 145 -9.86 -19.64 -4.20
N VAL A 146 -9.86 -18.32 -4.30
CA VAL A 146 -8.69 -17.56 -4.78
C VAL A 146 -7.51 -17.69 -3.81
N HIS A 147 -7.74 -17.60 -2.50
CA HIS A 147 -6.68 -17.79 -1.49
C HIS A 147 -6.04 -19.17 -1.59
N LEU A 148 -6.84 -20.22 -1.79
CA LEU A 148 -6.33 -21.58 -2.00
C LEU A 148 -5.54 -21.70 -3.31
N SER A 149 -6.07 -21.12 -4.38
CA SER A 149 -5.42 -21.15 -5.71
C SER A 149 -4.11 -20.38 -5.74
N ALA A 150 -4.02 -19.30 -4.96
CA ALA A 150 -2.83 -18.48 -4.82
C ALA A 150 -1.77 -19.12 -3.88
N GLY A 151 -2.13 -20.22 -3.18
CA GLY A 151 -1.24 -20.84 -2.19
C GLY A 151 -1.08 -20.03 -0.91
N LEU A 152 -1.96 -19.06 -0.67
CA LEU A 152 -1.95 -18.23 0.55
C LEU A 152 -2.44 -18.98 1.80
N VAL A 153 -3.08 -20.12 1.60
CA VAL A 153 -3.54 -21.04 2.67
C VAL A 153 -3.19 -22.47 2.28
N PRO A 154 -2.98 -23.36 3.26
CA PRO A 154 -2.78 -24.79 3.00
C PRO A 154 -3.94 -25.40 2.20
N LYS A 155 -3.63 -26.35 1.30
CA LYS A 155 -4.63 -26.98 0.40
C LYS A 155 -5.70 -27.77 1.13
N GLU A 156 -5.41 -28.20 2.36
CA GLU A 156 -6.29 -28.99 3.22
C GLU A 156 -7.39 -28.15 3.88
N VAL A 157 -7.29 -26.82 3.81
CA VAL A 157 -8.27 -25.90 4.39
C VAL A 157 -9.59 -26.02 3.63
N PRO A 158 -10.70 -26.35 4.33
CA PRO A 158 -12.01 -26.40 3.67
C PRO A 158 -12.45 -25.01 3.20
N VAL A 159 -12.81 -24.90 1.91
CA VAL A 159 -13.26 -23.62 1.30
C VAL A 159 -14.36 -22.95 2.12
N ASN A 160 -15.34 -23.74 2.59
CA ASN A 160 -16.49 -23.19 3.31
C ASN A 160 -16.10 -22.60 4.67
N ASP A 161 -15.12 -23.20 5.36
CA ASP A 161 -14.67 -22.72 6.67
C ASP A 161 -13.92 -21.39 6.53
N LEU A 162 -13.03 -21.30 5.51
CA LEU A 162 -12.34 -20.07 5.18
C LEU A 162 -13.33 -18.98 4.72
N ALA A 163 -14.29 -19.32 3.85
CA ALA A 163 -15.33 -18.40 3.38
C ALA A 163 -16.16 -17.85 4.54
N GLN A 164 -16.51 -18.69 5.52
CA GLN A 164 -17.25 -18.26 6.71
C GLN A 164 -16.42 -17.32 7.60
N ALA A 165 -15.13 -17.59 7.75
CA ALA A 165 -14.23 -16.71 8.50
C ALA A 165 -14.07 -15.34 7.78
N LEU A 166 -13.86 -15.33 6.48
CA LEU A 166 -13.76 -14.10 5.68
C LEU A 166 -15.07 -13.30 5.73
N ARG A 167 -16.23 -13.98 5.69
CA ARG A 167 -17.54 -13.35 5.86
C ARG A 167 -17.67 -12.67 7.23
N SER A 168 -17.19 -13.31 8.29
CA SER A 168 -17.28 -12.75 9.65
C SER A 168 -16.48 -11.43 9.81
N ILE A 169 -15.48 -11.21 8.95
CA ILE A 169 -14.72 -9.96 8.89
C ILE A 169 -15.42 -8.96 7.94
N GLY A 170 -15.80 -9.41 6.76
CA GLY A 170 -16.31 -8.53 5.70
C GLY A 170 -17.70 -7.97 6.01
N GLU A 171 -18.65 -8.80 6.44
CA GLU A 171 -20.05 -8.35 6.66
C GLU A 171 -20.19 -7.20 7.66
N PRO A 172 -19.49 -7.19 8.82
CA PRO A 172 -19.57 -6.06 9.74
C PRO A 172 -19.07 -4.73 9.17
N ILE A 173 -18.26 -4.76 8.11
CA ILE A 173 -17.68 -3.56 7.49
C ILE A 173 -18.64 -2.94 6.48
N PHE A 174 -19.41 -3.80 5.78
CA PHE A 174 -20.35 -3.35 4.78
C PHE A 174 -21.52 -2.58 5.39
N GLY A 175 -21.75 -1.37 4.87
CA GLY A 175 -22.80 -0.48 5.35
C GLY A 175 -22.39 0.42 6.52
N GLN A 176 -21.17 0.26 7.05
CA GLN A 176 -20.62 1.20 8.03
C GLN A 176 -19.89 2.36 7.34
N SER A 177 -19.95 3.52 7.96
CA SER A 177 -19.07 4.63 7.58
C SER A 177 -17.63 4.28 7.94
N VAL A 178 -16.66 4.63 7.09
CA VAL A 178 -15.22 4.40 7.34
C VAL A 178 -14.77 4.90 8.72
N LYS A 179 -15.38 6.00 9.21
CA LYS A 179 -15.11 6.56 10.55
C LYS A 179 -15.56 5.65 11.71
N ASP A 180 -16.50 4.75 11.47
CA ASP A 180 -17.08 3.87 12.48
C ASP A 180 -16.37 2.51 12.50
N ILE A 181 -15.50 2.24 11.51
CA ILE A 181 -14.67 1.04 11.43
C ILE A 181 -13.47 1.19 12.34
N SER A 182 -13.40 0.38 13.38
CA SER A 182 -12.21 0.31 14.23
C SER A 182 -11.08 -0.43 13.51
N GLY A 183 -10.06 0.31 13.06
CA GLY A 183 -8.88 -0.28 12.39
C GLY A 183 -8.16 -1.32 13.26
N GLY A 184 -8.04 -1.06 14.56
CA GLY A 184 -7.42 -2.03 15.49
C GLY A 184 -8.23 -3.31 15.65
N LYS A 185 -9.58 -3.22 15.69
CA LYS A 185 -10.44 -4.40 15.74
C LYS A 185 -10.38 -5.20 14.44
N LEU A 186 -10.40 -4.52 13.29
CA LEU A 186 -10.28 -5.14 11.98
C LEU A 186 -8.93 -5.86 11.84
N LEU A 187 -7.84 -5.19 12.20
CA LEU A 187 -6.50 -5.77 12.14
C LEU A 187 -6.39 -7.02 13.02
N LYS A 188 -6.93 -6.97 14.25
CA LYS A 188 -6.97 -8.13 15.13
C LYS A 188 -7.74 -9.30 14.50
N GLN A 189 -8.92 -9.05 13.92
CA GLN A 189 -9.73 -10.09 13.27
C GLN A 189 -8.99 -10.70 12.07
N LEU A 190 -8.26 -9.88 11.30
CA LEU A 190 -7.41 -10.37 10.20
C LEU A 190 -6.29 -11.27 10.73
N PHE A 191 -5.61 -10.88 11.79
CA PHE A 191 -4.58 -11.72 12.42
C PHE A 191 -5.15 -13.02 12.97
N ASP A 192 -6.30 -12.98 13.65
CA ASP A 192 -6.97 -14.19 14.17
C ASP A 192 -7.29 -15.18 13.04
N VAL A 193 -7.68 -14.70 11.86
CA VAL A 193 -7.94 -15.53 10.68
C VAL A 193 -6.65 -16.04 10.04
N THR A 194 -5.62 -15.18 9.89
CA THR A 194 -4.33 -15.62 9.34
C THR A 194 -3.70 -16.72 10.19
N GLU A 195 -3.74 -16.58 11.52
CA GLU A 195 -3.25 -17.59 12.45
C GLU A 195 -4.07 -18.87 12.37
N LYS A 196 -5.40 -18.77 12.45
CA LYS A 196 -6.32 -19.91 12.41
C LYS A 196 -6.16 -20.78 11.17
N PHE A 197 -5.93 -20.16 10.02
CA PHE A 197 -5.81 -20.86 8.73
C PHE A 197 -4.37 -21.01 8.22
N ASN A 198 -3.40 -20.68 9.06
CA ASN A 198 -1.97 -20.80 8.74
C ASN A 198 -1.63 -20.10 7.40
N MET A 199 -2.17 -18.87 7.21
CA MET A 199 -1.98 -18.09 5.99
C MET A 199 -0.54 -17.58 5.89
N GLN A 200 0.00 -17.58 4.67
CA GLN A 200 1.34 -17.09 4.34
C GLN A 200 1.31 -15.69 3.74
#